data_01313d775cf670aea387f69f4fe6e9ce
#
_entry.id   01313d775cf670aea387f69f4fe6e9ce
#
_cell.length_a   1.000
_cell.length_b   1.000
_cell.length_c   1.000
_cell.angle_alpha   90.00
_cell.angle_beta   90.00
_cell.angle_gamma   90.00
#
_symmetry.space_group_name_H-M   'P 1'
#
loop_
_entity.id
_entity.type
_entity.pdbx_description
1 polymer ?
#
loop_
_entity_poly.entity_id
_entity_poly.type
_entity_poly.pdbx_seq_one_letter_code
_entity_poly.pdbx_strand_id
1 'polypeptide(L)'
;MYLYILDVHRKIFLRYIFTMSMCSGEFAVVHRVIEKSTRTEYAAKYIKKKRVETSRRGVAMGDIEKEIHILAEMEHDNIIYLHQVYENQQYVILIIEL
;
A
#
# COMPACT_ATOMS: atom_id res chain seq x y z
N MET A 1 -4.08 -6.98 -7.77
CA MET A 1 -5.24 -6.22 -8.29
C MET A 1 -5.19 -4.78 -7.81
N TYR A 2 -5.39 -3.84 -8.70
CA TYR A 2 -5.41 -2.41 -8.41
C TYR A 2 -6.84 -1.92 -8.27
N LEU A 3 -7.17 -1.30 -7.13
CA LEU A 3 -8.51 -0.79 -6.85
C LEU A 3 -8.47 0.68 -6.45
N TYR A 4 -9.19 1.52 -7.18
CA TYR A 4 -9.45 2.90 -6.79
C TYR A 4 -10.80 2.97 -6.08
N ILE A 5 -10.80 3.41 -4.82
CA ILE A 5 -12.00 3.38 -3.98
C ILE A 5 -12.12 4.70 -3.21
N LEU A 6 -13.31 5.33 -3.26
CA LEU A 6 -13.57 6.57 -2.54
C LEU A 6 -13.44 6.41 -1.02
N ASP A 7 -13.95 5.31 -0.48
CA ASP A 7 -13.83 5.00 0.95
C ASP A 7 -12.91 3.80 1.15
N VAL A 8 -11.63 4.01 0.84
CA VAL A 8 -10.62 2.96 0.87
C VAL A 8 -10.37 2.44 2.28
N HIS A 9 -10.39 3.31 3.28
CA HIS A 9 -10.11 2.90 4.66
C HIS A 9 -11.16 1.91 5.17
N ARG A 10 -12.44 2.16 4.88
CA ARG A 10 -13.51 1.24 5.24
C ARG A 10 -13.33 -0.13 4.58
N LYS A 11 -13.00 -0.15 3.29
CA LYS A 11 -12.77 -1.41 2.56
C LYS A 11 -11.61 -2.20 3.14
N ILE A 12 -10.53 -1.52 3.48
CA ILE A 12 -9.34 -2.16 4.07
C ILE A 12 -9.68 -2.72 5.46
N PHE A 13 -10.36 -1.95 6.32
CA PHE A 13 -10.75 -2.43 7.65
C PHE A 13 -11.75 -3.58 7.61
N LEU A 14 -12.57 -3.68 6.58
CA LEU A 14 -13.47 -4.83 6.40
C LEU A 14 -12.71 -6.10 6.03
N ARG A 15 -11.58 -5.98 5.34
CA ARG A 15 -10.81 -7.12 4.84
C ARG A 15 -9.61 -7.49 5.71
N TYR A 16 -9.01 -6.52 6.38
CA TYR A 16 -7.78 -6.72 7.15
C TYR A 16 -7.92 -6.29 8.60
N ILE A 17 -7.18 -6.97 9.47
CA ILE A 17 -7.01 -6.59 10.87
C ILE A 17 -5.63 -5.95 10.99
N PHE A 18 -5.57 -4.73 11.50
CA PHE A 18 -4.33 -4.02 11.75
C PHE A 18 -3.78 -4.44 13.10
N THR A 19 -2.56 -4.95 13.15
CA THR A 19 -1.94 -5.46 14.37
C THR A 19 -0.93 -4.50 14.97
N MET A 20 -0.05 -3.91 14.15
CA MET A 20 0.97 -2.99 14.65
C MET A 20 1.52 -2.12 13.53
N SER A 21 2.10 -0.98 13.91
CA SER A 21 2.89 -0.16 13.00
C SER A 21 4.32 -0.71 12.97
N MET A 22 4.83 -1.01 11.77
CA MET A 22 6.17 -1.58 11.60
C MET A 22 7.24 -0.53 11.43
N CYS A 23 6.98 0.48 10.60
CA CYS A 23 7.87 1.61 10.45
C CYS A 23 7.10 2.82 9.93
N SER A 24 7.67 4.00 10.11
CA SER A 24 7.09 5.23 9.59
C SER A 24 8.18 6.13 9.05
N GLY A 25 7.89 6.79 7.95
CA GLY A 25 8.72 7.82 7.36
C GLY A 25 7.93 9.08 7.13
N GLU A 26 8.51 10.04 6.42
CA GLU A 26 7.88 11.33 6.19
C GLU A 26 6.57 11.20 5.38
N PHE A 27 6.57 10.34 4.36
CA PHE A 27 5.43 10.19 3.44
C PHE A 27 4.91 8.76 3.34
N ALA A 28 5.40 7.86 4.15
CA ALA A 28 4.96 6.47 4.12
C ALA A 28 4.93 5.89 5.52
N VAL A 29 3.92 5.09 5.78
CA VAL A 29 3.77 4.32 7.02
C VAL A 29 3.46 2.88 6.65
N VAL A 30 4.15 1.94 7.29
CA VAL A 30 3.92 0.51 7.07
C VAL A 30 3.28 -0.09 8.31
N HIS A 31 2.14 -0.74 8.11
CA HIS A 31 1.43 -1.49 9.16
C HIS A 31 1.48 -2.98 8.86
N ARG A 32 1.55 -3.78 9.91
CA ARG A 32 1.33 -5.21 9.79
C ARG A 32 -0.16 -5.48 9.85
N VAL A 33 -0.66 -6.27 8.90
CA VAL A 33 -2.08 -6.58 8.80
C VAL A 33 -2.29 -8.08 8.59
N ILE A 34 -3.48 -8.56 8.95
CA ILE A 34 -3.88 -9.95 8.72
C ILE A 34 -5.14 -9.92 7.87
N GLU A 35 -5.12 -10.61 6.74
CA GLU A 35 -6.32 -10.77 5.93
C GLU A 35 -7.30 -11.70 6.65
N LYS A 36 -8.53 -11.22 6.86
CA LYS A 36 -9.53 -11.94 7.66
C LYS A 36 -9.94 -13.28 7.04
N SER A 37 -10.06 -13.31 5.72
CA SER A 37 -10.54 -14.50 5.01
C SER A 37 -9.52 -15.64 4.97
N THR A 38 -8.24 -15.33 4.87
CA THR A 38 -7.17 -16.31 4.70
C THR A 38 -6.29 -16.48 5.92
N ARG A 39 -6.35 -15.55 6.88
CA ARG A 39 -5.46 -15.45 8.03
C ARG A 39 -3.99 -15.21 7.65
N THR A 40 -3.72 -14.82 6.42
CA THR A 40 -2.38 -14.51 5.93
C THR A 40 -1.96 -13.13 6.38
N GLU A 41 -0.70 -13.00 6.80
CA GLU A 41 -0.12 -11.73 7.22
C GLU A 41 0.48 -10.99 6.03
N TYR A 42 0.27 -9.68 6.01
CA TYR A 42 0.81 -8.77 4.99
C TYR A 42 1.35 -7.51 5.63
N ALA A 43 2.17 -6.78 4.88
CA ALA A 43 2.52 -5.40 5.18
C ALA A 43 1.63 -4.48 4.35
N ALA A 44 1.00 -3.51 4.99
CA ALA A 44 0.22 -2.48 4.32
C ALA A 44 1.02 -1.19 4.32
N LYS A 45 1.57 -0.81 3.16
CA LYS A 45 2.36 0.39 3.00
C LYS A 45 1.47 1.52 2.51
N TYR A 46 1.23 2.50 3.36
CA TYR A 46 0.46 3.70 3.07
C TYR A 46 1.40 4.78 2.55
N ILE A 47 1.27 5.14 1.29
CA ILE A 47 2.08 6.19 0.65
C ILE A 47 1.19 7.41 0.43
N LYS A 48 1.58 8.54 1.02
CA LYS A 48 0.86 9.79 0.85
C LYS A 48 1.19 10.39 -0.51
N LYS A 49 0.14 10.63 -1.32
CA LYS A 49 0.27 11.23 -2.65
C LYS A 49 0.48 12.73 -2.55
N LYS A 50 1.20 13.30 -3.50
CA LYS A 50 1.21 14.75 -3.70
C LYS A 50 -0.18 15.20 -4.13
N ARG A 51 -0.65 16.32 -3.55
CA ARG A 51 -1.94 16.93 -3.91
C ARG A 51 -1.85 17.63 -5.26
N VAL A 52 -0.73 18.29 -5.52
CA VAL A 52 -0.41 18.99 -6.77
C VAL A 52 1.05 18.72 -7.10
N GLU A 53 1.41 18.78 -8.39
CA GLU A 53 2.77 18.49 -8.83
C GLU A 53 3.84 19.38 -8.21
N THR A 54 3.52 20.62 -7.93
CA THR A 54 4.43 21.58 -7.31
C THR A 54 4.59 21.39 -5.81
N SER A 55 3.78 20.53 -5.19
CA SER A 55 3.88 20.27 -3.77
C SER A 55 5.16 19.50 -3.44
N ARG A 56 5.79 19.87 -2.33
CA ARG A 56 6.93 19.16 -1.75
C ARG A 56 6.50 18.08 -0.76
N ARG A 57 5.21 18.03 -0.43
CA ARG A 57 4.64 17.02 0.48
C ARG A 57 4.03 15.89 -0.31
N GLY A 58 4.37 14.67 0.08
CA GLY A 58 3.88 13.47 -0.55
C GLY A 58 4.75 13.01 -1.71
N VAL A 59 4.39 11.89 -2.29
CA VAL A 59 5.12 11.22 -3.36
C VAL A 59 4.38 11.39 -4.67
N ALA A 60 5.11 11.76 -5.73
CA ALA A 60 4.53 11.91 -7.06
C ALA A 60 3.97 10.58 -7.55
N MET A 61 2.81 10.61 -8.22
CA MET A 61 2.16 9.38 -8.69
C MET A 61 3.06 8.58 -9.65
N GLY A 62 3.87 9.25 -10.47
CA GLY A 62 4.82 8.57 -11.34
C GLY A 62 5.86 7.74 -10.59
N ASP A 63 6.33 8.21 -9.45
CA ASP A 63 7.27 7.47 -8.60
C ASP A 63 6.58 6.30 -7.90
N ILE A 64 5.34 6.47 -7.49
CA ILE A 64 4.53 5.39 -6.90
C ILE A 64 4.27 4.31 -7.95
N GLU A 65 3.91 4.68 -9.17
CA GLU A 65 3.67 3.75 -10.26
C GLU A 65 4.92 2.93 -10.58
N LYS A 66 6.09 3.52 -10.53
CA LYS A 66 7.37 2.80 -10.70
C LYS A 66 7.55 1.75 -9.61
N GLU A 67 7.26 2.09 -8.35
CA GLU A 67 7.35 1.13 -7.24
C GLU A 67 6.39 -0.03 -7.43
N ILE A 68 5.14 0.24 -7.81
CA ILE A 68 4.14 -0.78 -8.10
C ILE A 68 4.60 -1.69 -9.23
N HIS A 69 5.12 -1.10 -10.32
CA HIS A 69 5.57 -1.84 -11.49
C HIS A 69 6.74 -2.77 -11.16
N ILE A 70 7.70 -2.29 -10.40
CA ILE A 70 8.83 -3.11 -9.94
C ILE A 70 8.34 -4.30 -9.11
N LEU A 71 7.45 -4.06 -8.15
CA LEU A 71 6.91 -5.11 -7.29
C LEU A 71 6.08 -6.13 -8.09
N ALA A 72 5.30 -5.66 -9.06
CA ALA A 72 4.44 -6.53 -9.88
C ALA A 72 5.24 -7.41 -10.84
N GLU A 73 6.41 -6.97 -11.30
CA GLU A 73 7.26 -7.71 -12.24
C GLU A 73 8.23 -8.68 -11.58
N MET A 74 8.43 -8.56 -10.27
CA MET A 74 9.39 -9.39 -9.56
C MET A 74 8.78 -10.76 -9.24
N GLU A 75 9.04 -11.75 -10.08
CA GLU A 75 8.66 -13.15 -9.86
C GLU A 75 9.90 -13.95 -9.45
N HIS A 76 10.21 -13.96 -8.15
CA HIS A 76 11.34 -14.73 -7.65
C HIS A 76 11.03 -15.24 -6.24
N ASP A 77 11.49 -16.45 -5.89
CA ASP A 77 11.16 -17.11 -4.64
C ASP A 77 11.56 -16.36 -3.36
N ASN A 78 12.52 -15.44 -3.47
CA ASN A 78 13.02 -14.66 -2.33
C ASN A 78 12.55 -13.21 -2.34
N ILE A 79 11.51 -12.89 -3.11
CA ILE A 79 11.06 -11.51 -3.29
C ILE A 79 9.68 -11.31 -2.67
N ILE A 80 9.46 -10.09 -2.20
CA ILE A 80 8.19 -9.65 -1.63
C ILE A 80 7.19 -9.45 -2.77
N TYR A 81 6.09 -10.21 -2.74
CA TYR A 81 5.04 -10.11 -3.75
C TYR A 81 4.02 -9.05 -3.38
N LEU A 82 3.59 -8.30 -4.39
CA LEU A 82 2.48 -7.37 -4.26
C LEU A 82 1.18 -8.16 -4.34
N HIS A 83 0.39 -8.12 -3.25
CA HIS A 83 -0.89 -8.83 -3.17
C HIS A 83 -2.02 -7.99 -3.74
N GLN A 84 -2.09 -6.72 -3.36
CA GLN A 84 -3.18 -5.84 -3.77
C GLN A 84 -2.75 -4.38 -3.66
N VAL A 85 -3.37 -3.51 -4.47
CA VAL A 85 -3.16 -2.07 -4.42
C VAL A 85 -4.51 -1.38 -4.27
N TYR A 86 -4.61 -0.53 -3.28
CA TYR A 86 -5.75 0.37 -3.10
C TYR A 86 -5.31 1.80 -3.33
N GLU A 87 -6.19 2.61 -3.84
CA GLU A 87 -5.92 4.03 -4.04
C GLU A 87 -7.15 4.88 -3.74
N ASN A 88 -6.92 6.04 -3.13
CA ASN A 88 -7.90 7.12 -3.06
C ASN A 88 -7.20 8.45 -3.41
N GLN A 89 -7.87 9.57 -3.16
CA GLN A 89 -7.29 10.89 -3.49
C GLN A 89 -6.04 11.23 -2.68
N GLN A 90 -5.90 10.65 -1.48
CA GLN A 90 -4.83 11.01 -0.54
C GLN A 90 -3.70 9.99 -0.51
N TYR A 91 -4.02 8.70 -0.69
CA TYR A 91 -3.07 7.61 -0.48
C TYR A 91 -3.07 6.60 -1.60
N VAL A 92 -1.93 5.97 -1.79
CA VAL A 92 -1.81 4.65 -2.43
C VAL A 92 -1.38 3.67 -1.34
N ILE A 93 -2.07 2.54 -1.24
CA ILE A 93 -1.82 1.54 -0.21
C ILE A 93 -1.43 0.24 -0.88
N LEU A 94 -0.20 -0.19 -0.64
CA LEU A 94 0.36 -1.43 -1.18
C LEU A 94 0.23 -2.53 -0.12
N ILE A 95 -0.47 -3.60 -0.47
CA ILE A 95 -0.55 -4.79 0.38
C ILE A 95 0.51 -5.77 -0.13
N ILE A 96 1.52 -6.01 0.66
CA ILE A 96 2.74 -6.71 0.29
C ILE A 96 2.90 -7.93 1.20
N GLU A 97 3.30 -9.07 0.65
CA GLU A 97 3.58 -10.27 1.44
C GLU A 97 4.76 -10.04 2.39
N LEU A 98 4.61 -10.58 3.58
CA LEU A 98 5.69 -10.58 4.57
C LEU A 98 6.65 -11.75 4.37
#